data_c4300526f34e3df0e6d3f52ff874c7b0
#
_entry.id   c4300526f34e3df0e6d3f52ff874c7b0
#
_cell.length_a   1.000
_cell.length_b   1.000
_cell.length_c   1.000
_cell.angle_alpha   90.00
_cell.angle_beta   90.00
_cell.angle_gamma   90.00
#
_symmetry.space_group_name_H-M   'P 1'
#
loop_
_entity.id
_entity.type
_entity.pdbx_description
1 polymer ?
#
loop_
_entity_poly.entity_id
_entity_poly.type
_entity_poly.pdbx_seq_one_letter_code
_entity_poly.pdbx_strand_id
1 'polypeptide(L)'
;RGMLEKKPPLAFISGGKVYRKDDDATHLPMFHQVEGIYVDENVSFAQLKDLIYKIIYSLFGDGIELRFRPSYFPFTEPSAEVDILSKEGKWLEILGCGLVNPIVLENCNIDSNKYSGLAFGLGIERIAMLKHGVTDIREFYKSNLDFLSQFK
;
A
#
# COMPACT_ATOMS: atom_id res chain seq x y z
N ARG A 1 -16.35 4.66 -5.37
CA ARG A 1 -17.67 4.82 -4.74
C ARG A 1 -17.68 6.06 -3.85
N GLY A 2 -16.84 6.16 -2.81
CA GLY A 2 -16.81 7.34 -1.93
C GLY A 2 -16.60 8.68 -2.65
N MET A 3 -15.76 8.71 -3.69
CA MET A 3 -15.55 9.90 -4.52
C MET A 3 -16.78 10.29 -5.38
N LEU A 4 -17.70 9.37 -5.64
CA LEU A 4 -18.97 9.68 -6.33
C LEU A 4 -20.02 10.27 -5.37
N GLU A 5 -19.89 9.97 -4.08
CA GLU A 5 -20.88 10.32 -3.08
C GLU A 5 -20.52 11.62 -2.31
N LYS A 6 -19.22 11.98 -2.29
CA LYS A 6 -18.71 13.10 -1.49
C LYS A 6 -17.82 14.02 -2.34
N LYS A 7 -17.75 15.28 -1.94
CA LYS A 7 -16.86 16.27 -2.57
C LYS A 7 -15.54 16.39 -1.80
N PRO A 8 -14.42 16.75 -2.49
CA PRO A 8 -13.16 17.06 -1.81
C PRO A 8 -13.29 18.19 -0.78
N PRO A 9 -12.49 18.19 0.31
CA PRO A 9 -11.42 17.22 0.58
C PRO A 9 -11.94 15.84 0.99
N LEU A 10 -11.27 14.78 0.52
CA LEU A 10 -11.65 13.39 0.76
C LEU A 10 -10.47 12.61 1.32
N ALA A 11 -10.71 11.81 2.36
CA ALA A 11 -9.76 10.83 2.87
C ALA A 11 -10.50 9.54 3.17
N PHE A 12 -10.06 8.44 2.54
CA PHE A 12 -10.61 7.11 2.75
C PHE A 12 -9.51 6.11 3.00
N ILE A 13 -9.77 5.17 3.90
CA ILE A 13 -9.01 3.94 4.06
C ILE A 13 -9.99 2.79 3.92
N SER A 14 -9.60 1.77 3.17
CA SER A 14 -10.35 0.52 2.99
C SER A 14 -9.43 -0.65 3.26
N GLY A 15 -9.94 -1.66 3.96
CA GLY A 15 -9.23 -2.92 4.17
C GLY A 15 -10.11 -4.11 3.81
N GLY A 16 -9.51 -5.12 3.21
CA GLY A 16 -10.28 -6.31 2.83
C GLY A 16 -9.47 -7.33 2.05
N LYS A 17 -10.16 -8.41 1.68
CA LYS A 17 -9.60 -9.48 0.86
C LYS A 17 -9.48 -9.02 -0.60
N VAL A 18 -8.34 -9.32 -1.19
CA VAL A 18 -8.07 -9.11 -2.62
C VAL A 18 -7.59 -10.41 -3.26
N TYR A 19 -7.70 -10.50 -4.58
CA TYR A 19 -7.48 -11.74 -5.31
C TYR A 19 -6.57 -11.52 -6.52
N ARG A 20 -5.68 -12.47 -6.78
CA ARG A 20 -4.78 -12.51 -7.94
C ARG A 20 -4.49 -13.94 -8.35
N LYS A 21 -3.85 -14.15 -9.51
CA LYS A 21 -3.52 -15.51 -10.01
C LYS A 21 -2.24 -16.10 -9.43
N ASP A 22 -1.43 -15.31 -8.73
CA ASP A 22 -0.12 -15.73 -8.23
C ASP A 22 -0.27 -16.65 -7.03
N ASP A 23 0.57 -17.70 -7.00
CA ASP A 23 0.62 -18.68 -5.91
C ASP A 23 2.04 -19.22 -5.74
N ASP A 24 2.80 -18.62 -4.82
CA ASP A 24 4.17 -19.03 -4.46
C ASP A 24 4.47 -18.75 -2.98
N ALA A 25 5.72 -18.89 -2.53
CA ALA A 25 6.11 -18.64 -1.13
C ALA A 25 5.95 -17.18 -0.69
N THR A 26 5.84 -16.25 -1.63
CA THR A 26 5.75 -14.80 -1.41
C THR A 26 4.44 -14.19 -1.90
N HIS A 27 3.63 -14.96 -2.62
CA HIS A 27 2.37 -14.53 -3.22
C HIS A 27 1.27 -15.55 -2.98
N LEU A 28 0.08 -15.06 -2.66
CA LEU A 28 -1.12 -15.87 -2.51
C LEU A 28 -2.20 -15.43 -3.49
N PRO A 29 -3.06 -16.38 -3.95
CA PRO A 29 -4.22 -16.06 -4.76
C PRO A 29 -5.23 -15.16 -4.05
N MET A 30 -5.29 -15.23 -2.72
CA MET A 30 -6.08 -14.37 -1.85
C MET A 30 -5.20 -13.86 -0.71
N PHE A 31 -5.25 -12.56 -0.45
CA PHE A 31 -4.55 -11.91 0.66
C PHE A 31 -5.34 -10.69 1.13
N HIS A 32 -4.89 -10.03 2.19
CA HIS A 32 -5.52 -8.80 2.68
C HIS A 32 -4.71 -7.58 2.27
N GLN A 33 -5.41 -6.54 1.85
CA GLN A 33 -4.82 -5.27 1.47
C GLN A 33 -5.47 -4.13 2.25
N VAL A 34 -4.66 -3.17 2.65
CA VAL A 34 -5.12 -1.86 3.11
C VAL A 34 -4.79 -0.85 2.03
N GLU A 35 -5.80 -0.11 1.62
CA GLU A 35 -5.69 0.92 0.59
C GLU A 35 -6.10 2.27 1.16
N GLY A 36 -5.38 3.31 0.79
CA GLY A 36 -5.71 4.68 1.16
C GLY A 36 -5.79 5.57 -0.07
N ILE A 37 -6.72 6.52 -0.03
CA ILE A 37 -6.83 7.60 -1.00
C ILE A 37 -7.09 8.91 -0.27
N TYR A 38 -6.39 9.97 -0.70
CA TYR A 38 -6.61 11.35 -0.25
C TYR A 38 -6.71 12.26 -1.46
N VAL A 39 -7.73 13.10 -1.51
CA VAL A 39 -7.98 14.06 -2.60
C VAL A 39 -8.24 15.43 -1.99
N ASP A 40 -7.44 16.41 -2.42
CA ASP A 40 -7.57 17.80 -1.98
C ASP A 40 -6.95 18.74 -3.03
N GLU A 41 -6.95 20.04 -2.79
CA GLU A 41 -6.22 21.01 -3.60
C GLU A 41 -4.70 20.84 -3.39
N ASN A 42 -3.93 20.89 -4.49
CA ASN A 42 -2.46 20.88 -4.47
C ASN A 42 -1.79 19.67 -3.81
N VAL A 43 -2.42 18.48 -3.87
CA VAL A 43 -1.78 17.24 -3.40
C VAL A 43 -0.58 16.91 -4.28
N SER A 44 0.56 16.59 -3.66
CA SER A 44 1.83 16.37 -4.33
C SER A 44 2.46 15.01 -4.03
N PHE A 45 3.38 14.59 -4.90
CA PHE A 45 4.18 13.38 -4.68
C PHE A 45 5.08 13.48 -3.44
N ALA A 46 5.48 14.70 -3.05
CA ALA A 46 6.23 14.93 -1.83
C ALA A 46 5.40 14.61 -0.58
N GLN A 47 4.13 15.02 -0.57
CA GLN A 47 3.20 14.66 0.51
C GLN A 47 2.92 13.15 0.57
N LEU A 48 2.81 12.49 -0.60
CA LEU A 48 2.70 11.04 -0.66
C LEU A 48 3.92 10.36 -0.03
N LYS A 49 5.13 10.79 -0.39
CA LYS A 49 6.36 10.26 0.21
C LYS A 49 6.39 10.45 1.73
N ASP A 50 6.08 11.63 2.23
CA ASP A 50 6.03 11.91 3.66
C ASP A 50 5.03 11.01 4.39
N LEU A 51 3.83 10.82 3.82
CA LEU A 51 2.83 9.91 4.36
C LEU A 51 3.36 8.46 4.43
N ILE A 52 3.97 7.97 3.36
CA ILE A 52 4.53 6.61 3.30
C ILE A 52 5.66 6.44 4.33
N TYR A 53 6.58 7.42 4.47
CA TYR A 53 7.61 7.40 5.52
C TYR A 53 6.98 7.27 6.91
N LYS A 54 5.96 8.07 7.22
CA LYS A 54 5.26 8.03 8.51
C LYS A 54 4.60 6.67 8.77
N ILE A 55 3.93 6.09 7.76
CA ILE A 55 3.31 4.76 7.88
C ILE A 55 4.38 3.71 8.19
N ILE A 56 5.46 3.69 7.41
CA ILE A 56 6.50 2.66 7.55
C ILE A 56 7.28 2.80 8.86
N TYR A 57 7.63 4.01 9.26
CA TYR A 57 8.29 4.23 10.56
C TYR A 57 7.38 3.86 11.74
N SER A 58 6.07 4.09 11.64
CA SER A 58 5.11 3.62 12.66
C SER A 58 5.04 2.09 12.76
N LEU A 59 5.23 1.37 11.65
CA LEU A 59 5.14 -0.10 11.61
C LEU A 59 6.45 -0.79 12.02
N PHE A 60 7.59 -0.24 11.63
CA PHE A 60 8.90 -0.90 11.74
C PHE A 60 9.91 -0.17 12.63
N GLY A 61 9.58 1.05 13.08
CA GLY A 61 10.47 1.92 13.84
C GLY A 61 11.35 2.81 12.97
N ASP A 62 12.02 3.76 13.62
CA ASP A 62 12.91 4.71 12.96
C ASP A 62 14.19 4.01 12.47
N GLY A 63 14.75 4.52 11.38
CA GLY A 63 16.01 4.05 10.83
C GLY A 63 15.90 2.95 9.77
N ILE A 64 14.69 2.52 9.40
CA ILE A 64 14.52 1.64 8.24
C ILE A 64 14.75 2.42 6.94
N GLU A 65 15.54 1.86 6.03
CA GLU A 65 15.77 2.47 4.73
C GLU A 65 14.64 2.16 3.75
N LEU A 66 14.18 3.20 3.05
CA LEU A 66 13.12 3.16 2.05
C LEU A 66 13.65 3.53 0.68
N ARG A 67 13.19 2.84 -0.34
CA ARG A 67 13.47 3.15 -1.74
C ARG A 67 12.16 3.24 -2.52
N PHE A 68 11.99 4.32 -3.27
CA PHE A 68 10.90 4.48 -4.23
C PHE A 68 11.42 4.14 -5.62
N ARG A 69 10.81 3.17 -6.28
CA ARG A 69 11.11 2.79 -7.67
C ARG A 69 9.96 3.24 -8.58
N PRO A 70 10.23 3.82 -9.75
CA PRO A 70 9.19 4.07 -10.73
C PRO A 70 8.44 2.78 -11.07
N SER A 71 7.11 2.88 -11.16
CA SER A 71 6.23 1.76 -11.53
C SER A 71 5.08 2.28 -12.39
N TYR A 72 4.19 1.39 -12.79
CA TYR A 72 3.01 1.73 -13.55
C TYR A 72 1.77 1.07 -12.95
N PHE A 73 0.78 1.90 -12.63
CA PHE A 73 -0.57 1.47 -12.31
C PHE A 73 -1.54 2.31 -13.15
N PRO A 74 -2.61 1.70 -13.73
CA PRO A 74 -3.49 2.42 -14.66
C PRO A 74 -4.29 3.55 -14.01
N PHE A 75 -4.36 3.59 -12.70
CA PHE A 75 -5.14 4.57 -11.91
C PHE A 75 -4.28 5.62 -11.20
N THR A 76 -2.94 5.58 -11.35
CA THR A 76 -2.01 6.57 -10.78
C THR A 76 -0.95 7.02 -11.79
N GLU A 77 -0.55 8.30 -11.73
CA GLU A 77 0.51 8.89 -12.54
C GLU A 77 1.07 10.15 -11.84
N PRO A 78 2.37 10.20 -11.47
CA PRO A 78 3.32 9.09 -11.49
C PRO A 78 2.98 7.99 -10.48
N SER A 79 3.44 6.76 -10.79
CA SER A 79 3.31 5.61 -9.92
C SER A 79 4.68 5.19 -9.38
N ALA A 80 4.70 4.62 -8.19
CA ALA A 80 5.90 4.06 -7.58
C ALA A 80 5.59 2.81 -6.76
N GLU A 81 6.56 1.91 -6.73
CA GLU A 81 6.65 0.84 -5.74
C GLU A 81 7.63 1.25 -4.65
N VAL A 82 7.35 0.84 -3.42
CA VAL A 82 8.20 1.16 -2.27
C VAL A 82 8.79 -0.13 -1.71
N ASP A 83 10.12 -0.13 -1.65
CA ASP A 83 10.88 -1.21 -1.02
C ASP A 83 11.45 -0.73 0.31
N ILE A 84 11.61 -1.66 1.25
CA ILE A 84 12.40 -1.48 2.46
C ILE A 84 13.64 -2.36 2.43
N LEU A 85 14.72 -1.92 3.07
CA LEU A 85 15.93 -2.72 3.25
C LEU A 85 15.75 -3.65 4.45
N SER A 86 15.80 -4.96 4.22
CA SER A 86 15.74 -5.96 5.29
C SER A 86 17.04 -6.01 6.09
N LYS A 87 17.01 -6.60 7.27
CA LYS A 87 18.20 -6.82 8.11
C LYS A 87 19.29 -7.65 7.43
N GLU A 88 18.91 -8.49 6.48
CA GLU A 88 19.80 -9.32 5.65
C GLU A 88 20.36 -8.57 4.44
N GLY A 89 20.11 -7.25 4.32
CA GLY A 89 20.60 -6.42 3.22
C GLY A 89 19.87 -6.61 1.89
N LYS A 90 18.64 -7.15 1.92
CA LYS A 90 17.80 -7.32 0.73
C LYS A 90 16.70 -6.28 0.66
N TRP A 91 16.48 -5.74 -0.53
CA TRP A 91 15.34 -4.89 -0.81
C TRP A 91 14.08 -5.74 -0.99
N LEU A 92 13.03 -5.39 -0.24
CA LEU A 92 11.76 -6.10 -0.24
C LEU A 92 10.63 -5.09 -0.52
N GLU A 93 9.90 -5.33 -1.58
CA GLU A 93 8.72 -4.55 -1.94
C GLU A 93 7.62 -4.72 -0.90
N ILE A 94 7.02 -3.62 -0.47
CA ILE A 94 6.00 -3.61 0.58
C ILE A 94 4.68 -2.97 0.17
N LEU A 95 4.70 -2.01 -0.75
CA LEU A 95 3.49 -1.32 -1.20
C LEU A 95 3.66 -0.67 -2.57
N GLY A 96 2.52 -0.45 -3.24
CA GLY A 96 2.41 0.43 -4.41
C GLY A 96 1.75 1.75 -4.04
N CYS A 97 2.14 2.84 -4.70
CA CYS A 97 1.57 4.16 -4.47
C CYS A 97 1.69 5.07 -5.72
N GLY A 98 1.00 6.20 -5.71
CA GLY A 98 1.10 7.18 -6.78
C GLY A 98 0.15 8.36 -6.59
N LEU A 99 0.26 9.35 -7.48
CA LEU A 99 -0.76 10.38 -7.59
C LEU A 99 -1.93 9.84 -8.41
N VAL A 100 -3.13 10.13 -7.98
CA VAL A 100 -4.35 9.70 -8.67
C VAL A 100 -4.38 10.28 -10.08
N ASN A 101 -4.55 9.41 -11.08
CA ASN A 101 -4.63 9.85 -12.47
C ASN A 101 -5.82 10.83 -12.63
N PRO A 102 -5.65 12.00 -13.28
CA PRO A 102 -6.72 12.98 -13.48
C PRO A 102 -8.00 12.38 -14.04
N ILE A 103 -7.91 11.43 -14.96
CA ILE A 103 -9.07 10.72 -15.55
C ILE A 103 -9.92 10.03 -14.49
N VAL A 104 -9.29 9.50 -13.42
CA VAL A 104 -10.03 8.85 -12.32
C VAL A 104 -10.84 9.87 -11.53
N LEU A 105 -10.31 11.07 -11.32
CA LEU A 105 -11.03 12.19 -10.67
C LEU A 105 -12.21 12.65 -11.55
N GLU A 106 -11.97 12.86 -12.84
CA GLU A 106 -12.98 13.28 -13.81
C GLU A 106 -14.14 12.28 -13.91
N ASN A 107 -13.83 10.99 -13.94
CA ASN A 107 -14.84 9.91 -13.91
C ASN A 107 -15.68 9.90 -12.62
N CYS A 108 -15.19 10.57 -11.56
CA CYS A 108 -15.91 10.77 -10.32
C CYS A 108 -16.57 12.17 -10.21
N ASN A 109 -16.63 12.94 -11.29
CA ASN A 109 -17.12 14.32 -11.34
C ASN A 109 -16.35 15.27 -10.40
N ILE A 110 -15.05 15.05 -10.23
CA ILE A 110 -14.12 15.90 -9.48
C ILE A 110 -13.25 16.66 -10.50
N ASP A 111 -13.22 17.98 -10.40
CA ASP A 111 -12.43 18.85 -11.30
C ASP A 111 -10.93 18.61 -11.09
N SER A 112 -10.28 17.93 -12.05
CA SER A 112 -8.86 17.60 -12.02
C SER A 112 -7.93 18.80 -12.20
N ASN A 113 -8.44 19.96 -12.64
CA ASN A 113 -7.67 21.21 -12.69
C ASN A 113 -7.55 21.88 -11.31
N LYS A 114 -8.50 21.60 -10.41
CA LYS A 114 -8.55 22.14 -9.07
C LYS A 114 -8.01 21.17 -8.03
N TYR A 115 -8.34 19.89 -8.17
CA TYR A 115 -8.04 18.86 -7.19
C TYR A 115 -7.03 17.86 -7.75
N SER A 116 -6.19 17.39 -6.88
CA SER A 116 -5.28 16.26 -7.10
C SER A 116 -5.42 15.24 -5.97
N GLY A 117 -4.89 14.06 -6.16
CA GLY A 117 -5.01 13.02 -5.15
C GLY A 117 -3.77 12.16 -5.06
N LEU A 118 -3.59 11.51 -3.92
CA LEU A 118 -2.61 10.46 -3.71
C LEU A 118 -3.32 9.17 -3.30
N ALA A 119 -2.71 8.04 -3.66
CA ALA A 119 -3.21 6.72 -3.30
C ALA A 119 -2.07 5.77 -2.98
N PHE A 120 -2.32 4.80 -2.11
CA PHE A 120 -1.40 3.71 -1.81
C PHE A 120 -2.17 2.44 -1.50
N GLY A 121 -1.50 1.29 -1.71
CA GLY A 121 -2.02 -0.03 -1.32
C GLY A 121 -0.90 -0.89 -0.77
N LEU A 122 -1.11 -1.49 0.41
CA LEU A 122 -0.14 -2.37 1.08
C LEU A 122 -0.78 -3.71 1.45
N GLY A 123 -0.02 -4.80 1.25
CA GLY A 123 -0.42 -6.15 1.64
C GLY A 123 -0.15 -6.40 3.12
N ILE A 124 -1.20 -6.76 3.88
CA ILE A 124 -1.09 -6.95 5.34
C ILE A 124 -0.17 -8.13 5.65
N GLU A 125 -0.30 -9.23 4.94
CA GLU A 125 0.54 -10.42 5.14
C GLU A 125 2.01 -10.14 4.87
N ARG A 126 2.33 -9.32 3.86
CA ARG A 126 3.71 -8.91 3.55
C ARG A 126 4.31 -8.11 4.71
N ILE A 127 3.56 -7.18 5.28
CA ILE A 127 3.97 -6.42 6.46
C ILE A 127 4.17 -7.35 7.67
N ALA A 128 3.23 -8.28 7.90
CA ALA A 128 3.33 -9.25 8.99
C ALA A 128 4.55 -10.18 8.83
N MET A 129 4.81 -10.69 7.61
CA MET A 129 6.02 -11.49 7.32
C MET A 129 7.28 -10.75 7.73
N LEU A 130 7.42 -9.51 7.30
CA LEU A 130 8.61 -8.69 7.58
C LEU A 130 8.76 -8.36 9.07
N LYS A 131 7.64 -8.02 9.73
CA LYS A 131 7.63 -7.65 11.15
C LYS A 131 7.96 -8.83 12.07
N HIS A 132 7.52 -10.03 11.69
CA HIS A 132 7.63 -11.24 12.53
C HIS A 132 8.63 -12.28 12.00
N GLY A 133 9.35 -11.98 10.91
CA GLY A 133 10.36 -12.89 10.35
C GLY A 133 9.76 -14.14 9.69
N VAL A 134 8.51 -14.09 9.22
CA VAL A 134 7.87 -15.21 8.53
C VAL A 134 8.37 -15.25 7.09
N THR A 135 8.87 -16.41 6.65
CA THR A 135 9.50 -16.58 5.33
C THR A 135 8.56 -17.11 4.26
N ASP A 136 7.44 -17.73 4.65
CA ASP A 136 6.44 -18.28 3.73
C ASP A 136 5.05 -17.73 4.09
N ILE A 137 4.47 -16.95 3.18
CA ILE A 137 3.17 -16.30 3.36
C ILE A 137 2.04 -17.31 3.58
N ARG A 138 2.18 -18.54 3.07
CA ARG A 138 1.16 -19.61 3.19
C ARG A 138 0.95 -20.07 4.63
N GLU A 139 1.93 -19.85 5.53
CA GLU A 139 1.83 -20.21 6.94
C GLU A 139 0.66 -19.50 7.64
N PHE A 140 0.31 -18.27 7.23
CA PHE A 140 -0.83 -17.52 7.79
C PHE A 140 -2.18 -18.20 7.55
N TYR A 141 -2.26 -19.13 6.59
CA TYR A 141 -3.51 -19.76 6.16
C TYR A 141 -3.59 -21.27 6.42
N LYS A 142 -2.50 -21.88 6.93
CA LYS A 142 -2.47 -23.31 7.24
C LYS A 142 -3.14 -23.67 8.56
N SER A 143 -3.54 -22.69 9.37
CA SER A 143 -4.13 -22.89 10.71
C SER A 143 -3.27 -23.79 11.63
N ASN A 144 -1.96 -23.72 11.48
CA ASN A 144 -1.02 -24.47 12.30
C ASN A 144 -0.94 -23.84 13.69
N LEU A 145 -1.28 -24.60 14.74
CA LEU A 145 -1.33 -24.11 16.12
C LEU A 145 0.06 -23.71 16.65
N ASP A 146 1.12 -24.42 16.28
CA ASP A 146 2.49 -24.10 16.68
C ASP A 146 2.93 -22.77 16.07
N PHE A 147 2.58 -22.54 14.78
CA PHE A 147 2.82 -21.27 14.12
C PHE A 147 2.06 -20.13 14.79
N LEU A 148 0.77 -20.32 15.07
CA LEU A 148 -0.07 -19.29 15.67
C LEU A 148 0.33 -18.96 17.12
N SER A 149 0.86 -19.95 17.86
CA SER A 149 1.25 -19.77 19.26
C SER A 149 2.44 -18.83 19.48
N GLN A 150 3.23 -18.54 18.44
CA GLN A 150 4.37 -17.62 18.52
C GLN A 150 3.95 -16.12 18.53
N PHE A 151 2.70 -15.82 18.18
CA PHE A 151 2.15 -14.44 18.16
C PHE A 151 1.36 -14.14 19.44
N LYS A 152 2.01 -14.20 20.59
CA LYS A 152 1.39 -13.91 21.91
C LYS A 152 1.74 -12.51 22.35
#